data_62badd8be41ad650b0b0c4f466e0e600
#
_entry.id   62badd8be41ad650b0b0c4f466e0e600
#
_cell.length_a   1.000
_cell.length_b   1.000
_cell.length_c   1.000
_cell.angle_alpha   90.00
_cell.angle_beta   90.00
_cell.angle_gamma   90.00
#
_symmetry.space_group_name_H-M   'P 1'
#
loop_
_entity.id
_entity.type
_entity.pdbx_description
1 polymer ?
#
loop_
_entity_poly.entity_id
_entity_poly.type
_entity_poly.pdbx_seq_one_letter_code
_entity_poly.pdbx_strand_id
1 'polypeptide(L)'
;PKIKWTCNKARELAKEGKKTIIWSYFRNNIEHIGKYYLRDLNAVYIHGGIETGEVGIENTRKDNIKRFKDKDSDCMVLVANYASCAEGISLQHACHNAIYLDRSFQADLYLQSEDRICRLGNEDQKNIYILQSEIPRGVRNIELTIKNNLERKIDNMSKFLNDPDLKQMAIDESEGEMPIDENINMQDIKSMLDDLIKPR
;
A
#
# COMPACT_ATOMS: atom_id res chain seq x y z
N PRO A 1 -9.22 -16.38 3.78
CA PRO A 1 -9.05 -16.60 2.34
C PRO A 1 -7.98 -15.70 1.73
N LYS A 2 -8.02 -14.37 1.89
CA LYS A 2 -7.08 -13.41 1.30
C LYS A 2 -5.63 -13.67 1.70
N ILE A 3 -5.32 -13.81 3.00
CA ILE A 3 -3.95 -14.07 3.47
C ILE A 3 -3.41 -15.37 2.84
N LYS A 4 -4.23 -16.43 2.79
CA LYS A 4 -3.83 -17.70 2.16
C LYS A 4 -3.50 -17.52 0.68
N TRP A 5 -4.34 -16.81 -0.06
CA TRP A 5 -4.10 -16.51 -1.47
C TRP A 5 -2.83 -15.68 -1.65
N THR A 6 -2.64 -14.61 -0.85
CA THR A 6 -1.46 -13.75 -0.86
C THR A 6 -0.17 -14.54 -0.66
N CYS A 7 -0.16 -15.41 0.37
CA CYS A 7 1.02 -16.24 0.66
C CYS A 7 1.31 -17.24 -0.47
N ASN A 8 0.28 -17.85 -1.05
CA ASN A 8 0.46 -18.77 -2.16
C ASN A 8 0.98 -18.05 -3.41
N LYS A 9 0.44 -16.86 -3.73
CA LYS A 9 0.91 -16.06 -4.87
C LYS A 9 2.34 -15.56 -4.67
N ALA A 10 2.71 -15.15 -3.46
CA ALA A 10 4.09 -14.77 -3.15
C ALA A 10 5.06 -15.95 -3.35
N ARG A 11 4.69 -17.17 -2.94
CA ARG A 11 5.50 -18.37 -3.17
C ARG A 11 5.61 -18.73 -4.67
N GLU A 12 4.53 -18.57 -5.42
CA GLU A 12 4.54 -18.76 -6.88
C GLU A 12 5.54 -17.81 -7.53
N LEU A 13 5.46 -16.51 -7.23
CA LEU A 13 6.38 -15.50 -7.76
C LEU A 13 7.82 -15.74 -7.31
N ALA A 14 8.04 -16.13 -6.07
CA ALA A 14 9.37 -16.45 -5.55
C ALA A 14 10.02 -17.66 -6.28
N LYS A 15 9.24 -18.68 -6.66
CA LYS A 15 9.74 -19.79 -7.50
C LYS A 15 10.22 -19.35 -8.88
N GLU A 16 9.67 -18.24 -9.38
CA GLU A 16 10.10 -17.60 -10.62
C GLU A 16 11.26 -16.61 -10.41
N GLY A 17 11.84 -16.55 -9.22
CA GLY A 17 12.90 -15.59 -8.85
C GLY A 17 12.41 -14.14 -8.73
N LYS A 18 11.10 -13.91 -8.61
CA LYS A 18 10.50 -12.58 -8.59
C LYS A 18 10.22 -12.13 -7.15
N LYS A 19 10.85 -11.05 -6.75
CA LYS A 19 10.57 -10.41 -5.46
C LYS A 19 9.18 -9.75 -5.47
N THR A 20 8.53 -9.74 -4.30
CA THR A 20 7.16 -9.25 -4.15
C THR A 20 7.04 -8.35 -2.93
N ILE A 21 6.36 -7.21 -3.07
CA ILE A 21 5.91 -6.42 -1.93
C ILE A 21 4.44 -6.74 -1.63
N ILE A 22 4.12 -6.88 -0.35
CA ILE A 22 2.75 -7.07 0.13
C ILE A 22 2.37 -5.86 0.97
N TRP A 23 1.33 -5.15 0.55
CA TRP A 23 0.80 -4.00 1.23
C TRP A 23 -0.36 -4.37 2.13
N SER A 24 -0.33 -3.93 3.39
CA SER A 24 -1.47 -4.01 4.30
C SER A 24 -1.55 -2.78 5.20
N TYR A 25 -2.76 -2.36 5.51
CA TYR A 25 -3.03 -1.32 6.49
C TYR A 25 -2.90 -1.84 7.92
N PHE A 26 -3.21 -3.12 8.14
CA PHE A 26 -3.28 -3.72 9.47
C PHE A 26 -1.93 -4.29 9.92
N ARG A 27 -1.39 -3.71 11.00
CA ARG A 27 -0.12 -4.13 11.61
C ARG A 27 -0.06 -5.64 11.91
N ASN A 28 -1.13 -6.19 12.48
CA ASN A 28 -1.18 -7.62 12.80
C ASN A 28 -1.01 -8.51 11.56
N ASN A 29 -1.62 -8.14 10.42
CA ASN A 29 -1.44 -8.87 9.18
C ASN A 29 0.02 -8.82 8.71
N ILE A 30 0.65 -7.64 8.80
CA ILE A 30 2.04 -7.42 8.40
C ILE A 30 2.98 -8.32 9.22
N GLU A 31 2.84 -8.30 10.54
CA GLU A 31 3.67 -9.09 11.45
C GLU A 31 3.44 -10.60 11.23
N HIS A 32 2.19 -11.06 11.15
CA HIS A 32 1.89 -12.48 10.97
C HIS A 32 2.37 -13.00 9.61
N ILE A 33 2.19 -12.25 8.55
CA ILE A 33 2.62 -12.66 7.21
C ILE A 33 4.15 -12.69 7.15
N GLY A 34 4.82 -11.62 7.57
CA GLY A 34 6.28 -11.53 7.49
C GLY A 34 6.99 -12.48 8.43
N LYS A 35 6.52 -12.59 9.69
CA LYS A 35 7.20 -13.35 10.73
C LYS A 35 6.92 -14.85 10.69
N TYR A 36 5.69 -15.23 10.30
CA TYR A 36 5.26 -16.62 10.42
C TYR A 36 4.90 -17.26 9.08
N TYR A 37 4.03 -16.63 8.27
CA TYR A 37 3.46 -17.29 7.11
C TYR A 37 4.40 -17.35 5.91
N LEU A 38 5.31 -16.40 5.75
CA LEU A 38 6.30 -16.36 4.65
C LEU A 38 7.74 -16.42 5.15
N ARG A 39 7.95 -17.04 6.32
CA ARG A 39 9.29 -17.28 6.84
C ARG A 39 10.15 -18.13 5.90
N ASP A 40 9.51 -19.04 5.16
CA ASP A 40 10.14 -19.88 4.13
C ASP A 40 10.68 -19.08 2.93
N LEU A 41 10.27 -17.84 2.76
CA LEU A 41 10.76 -16.91 1.75
C LEU A 41 11.68 -15.83 2.32
N ASN A 42 12.17 -16.01 3.53
CA ASN A 42 12.98 -15.03 4.27
C ASN A 42 12.35 -13.62 4.26
N ALA A 43 11.02 -13.59 4.39
CA ALA A 43 10.25 -12.37 4.35
C ALA A 43 10.68 -11.40 5.45
N VAL A 44 10.82 -10.13 5.10
CA VAL A 44 11.01 -9.03 6.03
C VAL A 44 9.75 -8.18 6.08
N TYR A 45 9.57 -7.40 7.15
CA TYR A 45 8.38 -6.58 7.30
C TYR A 45 8.69 -5.24 7.94
N ILE A 46 7.89 -4.23 7.59
CA ILE A 46 8.02 -2.86 8.11
C ILE A 46 6.65 -2.25 8.43
N HIS A 47 6.58 -1.56 9.57
CA HIS A 47 5.44 -0.75 10.00
C HIS A 47 5.90 0.31 11.00
N GLY A 48 5.05 1.24 11.38
CA GLY A 48 5.40 2.38 12.23
C GLY A 48 5.93 2.01 13.64
N GLY A 49 5.71 0.78 14.11
CA GLY A 49 6.25 0.30 15.39
C GLY A 49 7.64 -0.33 15.30
N ILE A 50 8.25 -0.40 14.12
CA ILE A 50 9.62 -0.89 13.95
C ILE A 50 10.56 0.30 13.93
N GLU A 51 11.62 0.24 14.75
CA GLU A 51 12.64 1.29 14.79
C GLU A 51 13.29 1.51 13.43
N THR A 52 13.58 2.76 13.12
CA THR A 52 14.28 3.12 11.87
C THR A 52 15.66 2.49 11.83
N GLY A 53 16.40 2.56 12.93
CA GLY A 53 17.70 1.94 13.14
C GLY A 53 18.75 2.29 12.08
N GLU A 54 19.83 1.51 12.08
CA GLU A 54 20.88 1.57 11.07
C GLU A 54 20.98 0.25 10.31
N VAL A 55 21.61 0.31 9.13
CA VAL A 55 21.89 -0.89 8.33
C VAL A 55 22.88 -1.78 9.08
N GLY A 56 22.56 -3.08 9.18
CA GLY A 56 23.35 -4.06 9.94
C GLY A 56 22.83 -4.29 11.36
N ILE A 57 21.87 -3.51 11.84
CA ILE A 57 21.13 -3.81 13.07
C ILE A 57 19.87 -4.60 12.66
N GLU A 58 19.87 -5.88 12.98
CA GLU A 58 18.79 -6.80 12.60
C GLU A 58 17.40 -6.32 13.02
N ASN A 59 16.43 -6.57 12.15
CA ASN A 59 15.02 -6.24 12.34
C ASN A 59 14.71 -4.75 12.45
N THR A 60 15.63 -3.87 12.06
CA THR A 60 15.34 -2.45 11.88
C THR A 60 14.75 -2.18 10.49
N ARG A 61 14.07 -1.05 10.34
CA ARG A 61 13.46 -0.67 9.07
C ARG A 61 14.49 -0.55 7.95
N LYS A 62 15.61 0.12 8.22
CA LYS A 62 16.69 0.31 7.22
C LYS A 62 17.33 -1.03 6.81
N ASP A 63 17.55 -1.92 7.77
CA ASP A 63 18.13 -3.23 7.49
C ASP A 63 17.18 -4.11 6.66
N ASN A 64 15.90 -4.18 7.05
CA ASN A 64 14.89 -4.94 6.33
C ASN A 64 14.72 -4.47 4.88
N ILE A 65 14.73 -3.14 4.66
CA ILE A 65 14.67 -2.57 3.32
C ILE A 65 15.92 -2.92 2.51
N LYS A 66 17.11 -2.81 3.11
CA LYS A 66 18.36 -3.16 2.45
C LYS A 66 18.36 -4.64 2.05
N ARG A 67 18.03 -5.54 2.96
CA ARG A 67 17.92 -6.98 2.69
C ARG A 67 16.96 -7.28 1.53
N PHE A 68 15.81 -6.63 1.49
CA PHE A 68 14.86 -6.81 0.39
C PHE A 68 15.39 -6.25 -0.94
N LYS A 69 16.11 -5.13 -0.92
CA LYS A 69 16.65 -4.49 -2.14
C LYS A 69 17.88 -5.21 -2.70
N ASP A 70 18.61 -5.91 -1.87
CA ASP A 70 19.80 -6.65 -2.27
C ASP A 70 19.41 -7.80 -3.19
N LYS A 71 19.98 -7.80 -4.42
CA LYS A 71 19.69 -8.81 -5.44
C LYS A 71 20.24 -10.19 -5.07
N ASP A 72 21.31 -10.22 -4.30
CA ASP A 72 21.99 -11.46 -3.88
C ASP A 72 21.39 -12.01 -2.57
N SER A 73 20.47 -11.28 -1.96
CA SER A 73 19.75 -11.72 -0.76
C SER A 73 18.70 -12.77 -1.09
N ASP A 74 18.56 -13.74 -0.21
CA ASP A 74 17.50 -14.76 -0.21
C ASP A 74 16.12 -14.20 0.23
N CYS A 75 16.04 -12.92 0.58
CA CYS A 75 14.81 -12.23 0.95
C CYS A 75 13.94 -11.98 -0.28
N MET A 76 12.85 -12.74 -0.42
CA MET A 76 11.95 -12.66 -1.56
C MET A 76 10.72 -11.78 -1.35
N VAL A 77 10.40 -11.45 -0.09
CA VAL A 77 9.17 -10.73 0.23
C VAL A 77 9.40 -9.61 1.24
N LEU A 78 8.83 -8.45 0.94
CA LEU A 78 8.68 -7.35 1.89
C LEU A 78 7.19 -7.18 2.22
N VAL A 79 6.81 -7.20 3.49
CA VAL A 79 5.45 -6.90 3.94
C VAL A 79 5.44 -5.53 4.61
N ALA A 80 4.64 -4.60 4.11
CA ALA A 80 4.75 -3.20 4.51
C ALA A 80 3.40 -2.52 4.75
N ASN A 81 3.42 -1.56 5.69
CA ASN A 81 2.35 -0.59 5.81
C ASN A 81 2.57 0.57 4.83
N TYR A 82 1.50 1.11 4.26
CA TYR A 82 1.56 2.24 3.32
C TYR A 82 2.32 3.44 3.89
N ALA A 83 1.99 3.86 5.12
CA ALA A 83 2.60 5.01 5.77
C ALA A 83 4.10 4.80 6.05
N SER A 84 4.54 3.56 6.29
CA SER A 84 5.95 3.27 6.58
C SER A 84 6.86 3.41 5.36
N CYS A 85 6.28 3.49 4.16
CA CYS A 85 7.01 3.68 2.90
C CYS A 85 6.96 5.12 2.39
N ALA A 86 6.32 6.04 3.10
CA ALA A 86 6.31 7.46 2.77
C ALA A 86 7.73 8.06 2.76
N GLU A 87 8.67 7.53 3.54
CA GLU A 87 10.05 8.00 3.67
C GLU A 87 10.95 7.57 2.48
N GLY A 88 10.64 8.02 1.26
CA GLY A 88 11.61 7.99 0.14
C GLY A 88 12.15 6.63 -0.32
N ILE A 89 11.51 5.52 0.05
CA ILE A 89 11.97 4.17 -0.32
C ILE A 89 11.68 3.94 -1.81
N SER A 90 12.73 3.81 -2.62
CA SER A 90 12.61 3.42 -4.02
C SER A 90 12.78 1.91 -4.15
N LEU A 91 11.76 1.21 -4.65
CA LEU A 91 11.76 -0.25 -4.83
C LEU A 91 11.73 -0.68 -6.31
N GLN A 92 11.66 0.26 -7.23
CA GLN A 92 11.46 0.05 -8.67
C GLN A 92 12.49 -0.87 -9.33
N HIS A 93 13.72 -0.95 -8.77
CA HIS A 93 14.77 -1.81 -9.30
C HIS A 93 14.89 -3.16 -8.56
N ALA A 94 14.19 -3.29 -7.45
CA ALA A 94 14.24 -4.49 -6.62
C ALA A 94 13.00 -5.37 -6.78
N CYS A 95 11.84 -4.76 -7.07
CA CYS A 95 10.56 -5.45 -7.06
C CYS A 95 9.62 -4.92 -8.15
N HIS A 96 9.03 -5.85 -8.90
CA HIS A 96 8.07 -5.55 -9.98
C HIS A 96 6.68 -6.13 -9.69
N ASN A 97 6.47 -6.70 -8.51
CA ASN A 97 5.20 -7.32 -8.14
C ASN A 97 4.70 -6.75 -6.81
N ALA A 98 3.47 -6.25 -6.80
CA ALA A 98 2.80 -5.76 -5.60
C ALA A 98 1.49 -6.50 -5.34
N ILE A 99 1.25 -6.87 -4.10
CA ILE A 99 -0.03 -7.45 -3.66
C ILE A 99 -0.63 -6.52 -2.62
N TYR A 100 -1.80 -5.97 -2.91
CA TYR A 100 -2.60 -5.17 -1.99
C TYR A 100 -3.59 -6.10 -1.27
N LEU A 101 -3.24 -6.52 -0.06
CA LEU A 101 -4.07 -7.43 0.75
C LEU A 101 -5.36 -6.74 1.21
N ASP A 102 -5.25 -5.49 1.57
CA ASP A 102 -6.34 -4.58 1.93
C ASP A 102 -5.99 -3.15 1.51
N ARG A 103 -6.97 -2.26 1.48
CA ARG A 103 -6.79 -0.85 1.14
C ARG A 103 -7.46 0.03 2.20
N SER A 104 -6.94 1.24 2.41
CA SER A 104 -7.54 2.27 3.24
C SER A 104 -8.27 3.30 2.37
N PHE A 105 -8.95 4.27 3.00
CA PHE A 105 -9.57 5.41 2.33
C PHE A 105 -8.59 6.51 1.89
N GLN A 106 -7.30 6.37 2.23
CA GLN A 106 -6.24 7.34 1.96
C GLN A 106 -5.70 7.16 0.54
N ALA A 107 -6.13 8.02 -0.38
CA ALA A 107 -5.75 7.94 -1.78
C ALA A 107 -4.27 8.34 -1.99
N ASP A 108 -3.78 9.30 -1.24
CA ASP A 108 -2.40 9.76 -1.25
C ASP A 108 -1.42 8.64 -0.90
N LEU A 109 -1.65 7.92 0.20
CA LEU A 109 -0.81 6.78 0.60
C LEU A 109 -0.89 5.63 -0.41
N TYR A 110 -2.07 5.39 -0.99
CA TYR A 110 -2.22 4.37 -2.02
C TYR A 110 -1.39 4.73 -3.26
N LEU A 111 -1.51 5.95 -3.79
CA LEU A 111 -0.75 6.43 -4.93
C LEU A 111 0.76 6.45 -4.64
N GLN A 112 1.17 6.91 -3.46
CA GLN A 112 2.57 6.85 -3.05
C GLN A 112 3.11 5.43 -3.02
N SER A 113 2.32 4.44 -2.58
CA SER A 113 2.76 3.05 -2.57
C SER A 113 2.93 2.47 -3.97
N GLU A 114 2.08 2.84 -4.92
CA GLU A 114 2.25 2.49 -6.34
C GLU A 114 3.52 3.12 -6.92
N ASP A 115 3.79 4.40 -6.64
CA ASP A 115 4.98 5.11 -7.13
C ASP A 115 6.30 4.50 -6.62
N ARG A 116 6.29 3.75 -5.50
CA ARG A 116 7.48 3.03 -5.02
C ARG A 116 7.94 1.93 -5.97
N ILE A 117 7.04 1.42 -6.79
CA ILE A 117 7.27 0.32 -7.73
C ILE A 117 7.16 0.82 -9.17
N CYS A 118 6.16 1.66 -9.45
CA CYS A 118 5.86 2.22 -10.77
C CYS A 118 6.38 3.65 -10.86
N ARG A 119 7.65 3.83 -11.23
CA ARG A 119 8.23 5.17 -11.40
C ARG A 119 8.40 5.50 -12.87
N LEU A 120 8.20 6.77 -13.21
CA LEU A 120 8.44 7.28 -14.57
C LEU A 120 9.86 6.95 -15.01
N GLY A 121 9.99 6.44 -16.25
CA GLY A 121 11.27 6.07 -16.84
C GLY A 121 11.70 4.61 -16.61
N ASN A 122 10.88 3.79 -15.95
CA ASN A 122 11.11 2.35 -15.87
C ASN A 122 10.09 1.61 -16.75
N GLU A 123 10.55 1.03 -17.87
CA GLU A 123 9.73 0.32 -18.86
C GLU A 123 9.39 -1.12 -18.46
N ASP A 124 9.97 -1.63 -17.35
CA ASP A 124 9.71 -2.97 -16.89
C ASP A 124 8.24 -3.18 -16.52
N GLN A 125 7.66 -4.29 -16.97
CA GLN A 125 6.28 -4.65 -16.67
C GLN A 125 6.09 -4.83 -15.16
N LYS A 126 5.13 -4.11 -14.58
CA LYS A 126 4.73 -4.22 -13.18
C LYS A 126 3.44 -5.02 -13.07
N ASN A 127 3.38 -5.91 -12.09
CA ASN A 127 2.19 -6.68 -11.78
C ASN A 127 1.61 -6.21 -10.44
N ILE A 128 0.42 -5.65 -10.47
CA ILE A 128 -0.31 -5.18 -9.29
C ILE A 128 -1.52 -6.08 -9.08
N TYR A 129 -1.57 -6.75 -7.93
CA TYR A 129 -2.68 -7.61 -7.51
C TYR A 129 -3.45 -6.92 -6.39
N ILE A 130 -4.69 -6.56 -6.64
CA ILE A 130 -5.57 -5.94 -5.66
C ILE A 130 -6.60 -6.98 -5.22
N LEU A 131 -6.55 -7.36 -3.93
CA LEU A 131 -7.45 -8.38 -3.40
C LEU A 131 -8.75 -7.75 -2.92
N GLN A 132 -9.86 -8.28 -3.41
CA GLN A 132 -11.19 -7.89 -3.01
C GLN A 132 -11.99 -9.14 -2.62
N SER A 133 -12.71 -9.08 -1.49
CA SER A 133 -13.57 -10.16 -1.07
C SER A 133 -14.83 -10.19 -1.93
N GLU A 134 -15.15 -11.35 -2.47
CA GLU A 134 -16.43 -11.60 -3.10
C GLU A 134 -17.47 -11.90 -2.02
N ILE A 135 -18.54 -11.11 -1.99
CA ILE A 135 -19.62 -11.26 -1.00
C ILE A 135 -20.92 -11.56 -1.75
N PRO A 136 -21.79 -12.46 -1.23
CA PRO A 136 -23.06 -12.78 -1.85
C PRO A 136 -23.91 -11.52 -2.14
N ARG A 137 -24.71 -11.58 -3.21
CA ARG A 137 -25.61 -10.49 -3.60
C ARG A 137 -26.50 -10.09 -2.42
N GLY A 138 -26.65 -8.79 -2.20
CA GLY A 138 -27.48 -8.24 -1.12
C GLY A 138 -26.75 -8.06 0.21
N VAL A 139 -25.49 -8.48 0.34
CA VAL A 139 -24.64 -8.18 1.50
C VAL A 139 -23.74 -6.98 1.17
N ARG A 140 -23.61 -6.05 2.11
CA ARG A 140 -22.76 -4.85 1.93
C ARG A 140 -21.30 -5.23 1.97
N ASN A 141 -20.54 -4.68 1.04
CA ASN A 141 -19.10 -4.90 0.93
C ASN A 141 -18.34 -3.59 1.19
N ILE A 142 -17.79 -3.45 2.40
CA ILE A 142 -17.00 -2.28 2.79
C ILE A 142 -15.80 -2.07 1.85
N GLU A 143 -15.22 -3.14 1.30
CA GLU A 143 -14.09 -3.05 0.38
C GLU A 143 -14.48 -2.43 -0.96
N LEU A 144 -15.73 -2.63 -1.39
CA LEU A 144 -16.28 -1.95 -2.56
C LEU A 144 -16.49 -0.47 -2.30
N THR A 145 -16.97 -0.11 -1.11
CA THR A 145 -17.09 1.29 -0.67
C THR A 145 -15.72 1.96 -0.63
N ILE A 146 -14.71 1.30 -0.07
CA ILE A 146 -13.33 1.81 -0.08
C ILE A 146 -12.83 2.01 -1.52
N LYS A 147 -13.04 1.03 -2.39
CA LYS A 147 -12.67 1.11 -3.80
C LYS A 147 -13.28 2.33 -4.48
N ASN A 148 -14.60 2.47 -4.39
CA ASN A 148 -15.33 3.57 -5.05
C ASN A 148 -14.89 4.94 -4.52
N ASN A 149 -14.66 5.06 -3.21
CA ASN A 149 -14.17 6.29 -2.60
C ASN A 149 -12.74 6.62 -3.03
N LEU A 150 -11.86 5.62 -3.12
CA LEU A 150 -10.50 5.82 -3.64
C LEU A 150 -10.53 6.30 -5.09
N GLU A 151 -11.29 5.63 -5.96
CA GLU A 151 -11.42 6.01 -7.38
C GLU A 151 -11.93 7.45 -7.51
N ARG A 152 -12.94 7.84 -6.73
CA ARG A 152 -13.48 9.21 -6.72
C ARG A 152 -12.43 10.24 -6.25
N LYS A 153 -11.67 9.92 -5.18
CA LYS A 153 -10.61 10.81 -4.68
C LYS A 153 -9.49 10.98 -5.71
N ILE A 154 -9.05 9.88 -6.35
CA ILE A 154 -8.02 9.92 -7.40
C ILE A 154 -8.50 10.74 -8.61
N ASP A 155 -9.75 10.56 -9.04
CA ASP A 155 -10.34 11.34 -10.13
C ASP A 155 -10.39 12.84 -9.80
N ASN A 156 -10.80 13.19 -8.57
CA ASN A 156 -10.81 14.57 -8.11
C ASN A 156 -9.39 15.16 -8.07
N MET A 157 -8.40 14.43 -7.55
CA MET A 157 -7.00 14.86 -7.55
C MET A 157 -6.48 15.07 -8.97
N SER A 158 -6.81 14.18 -9.91
CA SER A 158 -6.42 14.32 -11.32
C SER A 158 -7.04 15.55 -11.96
N LYS A 159 -8.32 15.83 -11.70
CA LYS A 159 -8.99 17.04 -12.17
C LYS A 159 -8.34 18.30 -11.59
N PHE A 160 -8.07 18.30 -10.28
CA PHE A 160 -7.36 19.39 -9.61
C PHE A 160 -5.98 19.66 -10.23
N LEU A 161 -5.19 18.62 -10.47
CA LEU A 161 -3.87 18.73 -11.08
C LEU A 161 -3.91 19.23 -12.53
N ASN A 162 -5.03 19.04 -13.23
CA ASN A 162 -5.22 19.50 -14.61
C ASN A 162 -5.87 20.88 -14.70
N ASP A 163 -6.37 21.44 -13.60
CA ASP A 163 -6.96 22.78 -13.51
C ASP A 163 -5.88 23.82 -13.16
N PRO A 164 -5.60 24.80 -14.04
CA PRO A 164 -4.56 25.80 -13.78
C PRO A 164 -4.86 26.71 -12.58
N ASP A 165 -6.14 27.06 -12.37
CA ASP A 165 -6.54 27.97 -11.29
C ASP A 165 -6.40 27.28 -9.92
N LEU A 166 -6.79 26.00 -9.83
CA LEU A 166 -6.63 25.20 -8.61
C LEU A 166 -5.15 24.90 -8.31
N LYS A 167 -4.32 24.73 -9.35
CA LYS A 167 -2.86 24.61 -9.17
C LYS A 167 -2.25 25.85 -8.54
N GLN A 168 -2.66 27.04 -8.99
CA GLN A 168 -2.16 28.28 -8.43
C GLN A 168 -2.57 28.44 -6.97
N MET A 169 -3.81 28.16 -6.62
CA MET A 169 -4.28 28.18 -5.22
C MET A 169 -3.48 27.23 -4.32
N ALA A 170 -3.18 26.01 -4.81
CA ALA A 170 -2.39 25.04 -4.03
C ALA A 170 -0.95 25.51 -3.79
N ILE A 171 -0.36 26.28 -4.71
CA ILE A 171 0.97 26.87 -4.53
C ILE A 171 0.90 27.97 -3.47
N ASP A 172 -0.11 28.82 -3.53
CA ASP A 172 -0.29 29.93 -2.58
C ASP A 172 -0.60 29.44 -1.15
N GLU A 173 -1.31 28.31 -1.01
CA GLU A 173 -1.59 27.69 0.29
C GLU A 173 -0.41 26.89 0.86
N SER A 174 0.56 26.47 0.03
CA SER A 174 1.73 25.70 0.49
C SER A 174 2.72 26.52 1.33
N GLU A 175 2.55 27.83 1.43
CA GLU A 175 3.26 28.72 2.38
C GLU A 175 2.63 28.74 3.78
N GLY A 176 1.43 28.11 3.96
CA GLY A 176 0.79 27.90 5.25
C GLY A 176 0.89 26.45 5.69
N GLU A 177 1.04 26.23 7.01
CA GLU A 177 1.01 24.85 7.57
C GLU A 177 -0.27 24.14 7.12
N MET A 178 -0.12 23.10 6.31
CA MET A 178 -1.24 22.25 5.91
C MET A 178 -1.84 21.61 7.16
N PRO A 179 -3.17 21.67 7.38
CA PRO A 179 -3.80 20.95 8.46
C PRO A 179 -3.47 19.46 8.30
N ILE A 180 -3.05 18.83 9.38
CA ILE A 180 -2.85 17.38 9.45
C ILE A 180 -4.18 16.74 9.07
N ASP A 181 -4.24 16.17 7.87
CA ASP A 181 -5.47 15.57 7.35
C ASP A 181 -5.84 14.36 8.20
N GLU A 182 -7.01 14.42 8.81
CA GLU A 182 -7.58 13.29 9.53
C GLU A 182 -7.79 12.14 8.54
N ASN A 183 -7.24 10.98 8.83
CA ASN A 183 -7.18 9.79 7.98
C ASN A 183 -8.53 9.32 7.40
N ILE A 184 -9.65 9.83 7.94
CA ILE A 184 -11.01 9.60 7.49
C ILE A 184 -11.74 10.94 7.54
N ASN A 185 -12.11 11.49 6.39
CA ASN A 185 -12.86 12.74 6.38
C ASN A 185 -14.38 12.49 6.60
N MET A 186 -15.12 13.55 6.92
CA MET A 186 -16.56 13.48 7.17
C MET A 186 -17.38 12.90 6.00
N GLN A 187 -16.89 13.03 4.76
CA GLN A 187 -17.54 12.42 3.58
C GLN A 187 -17.35 10.91 3.55
N ASP A 188 -16.19 10.39 3.98
CA ASP A 188 -15.95 8.95 4.09
C ASP A 188 -16.86 8.34 5.15
N ILE A 189 -16.96 9.01 6.32
CA ILE A 189 -17.88 8.62 7.41
C ILE A 189 -19.33 8.64 6.92
N LYS A 190 -19.75 9.71 6.25
CA LYS A 190 -21.09 9.85 5.71
C LYS A 190 -21.40 8.76 4.67
N SER A 191 -20.49 8.49 3.75
CA SER A 191 -20.63 7.41 2.77
C SER A 191 -20.78 6.04 3.44
N MET A 192 -20.00 5.78 4.49
CA MET A 192 -20.12 4.54 5.27
C MET A 192 -21.47 4.45 6.00
N LEU A 193 -21.93 5.55 6.58
CA LEU A 193 -23.22 5.62 7.28
C LEU A 193 -24.40 5.50 6.30
N ASP A 194 -24.34 6.17 5.16
CA ASP A 194 -25.40 6.08 4.13
C ASP A 194 -25.52 4.65 3.60
N ASP A 195 -24.40 3.95 3.45
CA ASP A 195 -24.41 2.53 3.07
C ASP A 195 -24.92 1.62 4.19
N LEU A 196 -24.82 2.05 5.47
CA LEU A 196 -25.37 1.32 6.62
C LEU A 196 -26.85 1.55 6.84
N ILE A 197 -27.38 2.72 6.48
CA ILE A 197 -28.74 3.17 6.81
C ILE A 197 -29.74 2.94 5.68
N LYS A 198 -29.30 2.79 4.42
CA LYS A 198 -30.22 2.55 3.29
C LYS A 198 -31.05 1.30 3.53
N PRO A 199 -32.39 1.41 3.59
CA PRO A 199 -33.28 0.25 3.72
C PRO A 199 -33.14 -0.64 2.48
N ARG A 200 -33.39 -1.91 2.67
CA ARG A 200 -33.40 -2.96 1.62
C ARG A 200 -34.51 -2.73 0.61
#